data_dc29beae361578a46c51b3ab1be4a52f
#
_entry.id   dc29beae361578a46c51b3ab1be4a52f
#
_cell.length_a   1.000
_cell.length_b   1.000
_cell.length_c   1.000
_cell.angle_alpha   90.00
_cell.angle_beta   90.00
_cell.angle_gamma   90.00
#
_symmetry.space_group_name_H-M   'P 1'
#
loop_
_entity.id
_entity.type
_entity.pdbx_description
1 polymer ?
#
loop_
_entity_poly.entity_id
_entity_poly.type
_entity_poly.pdbx_seq_one_letter_code
_entity_poly.pdbx_strand_id
1 'polypeptide(L)'
;MTLAAVLLLAACQPTVRLQTPPLPEVPLEAHPIVPVVPSAEAGRVVFERNCAFCHGTAGRGDGPAARGLRAPRKNPFTDTMRLLGIRVRGEDLPSRPANFTNLVQMRLNSPAAMYETVTLGRPHTAMPAFGPDPAYGANDGLPDRRDGTKRFLPDADRWHVVFYEWTFATSPQQIARGQALYQARPFDLEVAGAGRGPVTCAGCHGPNGDGRGGRLSGLMARTRWGWMLGRGPGIFTDRDFMVKRKPTELFAGITDRHPFVRIPGRPQVPAYKRLLREDELWALVDYLWTFVYRYAPPAAGAP
;
A
#
# COMPACT_ATOMS: atom_id res chain seq x y z
N MET A 1 68.93 38.44 -17.84
CA MET A 1 67.54 38.13 -18.16
C MET A 1 67.48 36.66 -18.40
N THR A 2 67.13 35.85 -17.43
CA THR A 2 67.07 34.40 -17.50
C THR A 2 65.63 33.98 -17.25
N LEU A 3 64.96 33.45 -18.32
CA LEU A 3 63.63 32.87 -18.25
C LEU A 3 63.74 31.51 -17.55
N ALA A 4 63.07 31.36 -16.46
CA ALA A 4 62.87 30.07 -15.81
C ALA A 4 61.69 29.33 -16.48
N ALA A 5 62.00 28.17 -17.10
CA ALA A 5 61.03 27.26 -17.64
C ALA A 5 60.41 26.45 -16.51
N VAL A 6 59.10 26.64 -16.27
CA VAL A 6 58.33 25.79 -15.37
C VAL A 6 57.88 24.55 -16.12
N LEU A 7 58.51 23.43 -15.82
CA LEU A 7 58.09 22.09 -16.29
C LEU A 7 56.85 21.65 -15.48
N LEU A 8 55.71 21.64 -16.12
CA LEU A 8 54.52 20.97 -15.64
C LEU A 8 54.66 19.44 -15.81
N LEU A 9 54.99 18.75 -14.72
CA LEU A 9 54.90 17.31 -14.63
C LEU A 9 53.42 16.93 -14.47
N ALA A 10 52.78 16.56 -15.55
CA ALA A 10 51.46 15.88 -15.51
C ALA A 10 51.68 14.49 -14.94
N ALA A 11 51.39 14.31 -13.67
CA ALA A 11 51.35 13.01 -13.04
C ALA A 11 50.14 12.23 -13.57
N CYS A 12 50.40 11.26 -14.44
CA CYS A 12 49.41 10.21 -14.76
C CYS A 12 49.12 9.41 -13.49
N GLN A 13 48.04 9.74 -12.79
CA GLN A 13 47.53 8.87 -11.76
C GLN A 13 46.85 7.68 -12.44
N PRO A 14 47.22 6.44 -12.10
CA PRO A 14 46.49 5.28 -12.56
C PRO A 14 45.08 5.36 -11.98
N THR A 15 44.08 5.52 -12.81
CA THR A 15 42.68 5.35 -12.42
C THR A 15 42.49 3.90 -12.03
N VAL A 16 42.56 3.61 -10.74
CA VAL A 16 42.11 2.34 -10.21
C VAL A 16 40.60 2.28 -10.46
N ARG A 17 40.20 1.62 -11.54
CA ARG A 17 38.80 1.18 -11.69
C ARG A 17 38.56 0.15 -10.61
N LEU A 18 37.85 0.57 -9.55
CA LEU A 18 37.18 -0.36 -8.67
C LEU A 18 36.22 -1.19 -9.51
N GLN A 19 36.66 -2.35 -9.95
CA GLN A 19 35.75 -3.38 -10.44
C GLN A 19 34.95 -3.82 -9.22
N THR A 20 33.78 -3.21 -9.02
CA THR A 20 32.76 -3.82 -8.16
C THR A 20 32.50 -5.21 -8.75
N PRO A 21 32.70 -6.30 -7.99
CA PRO A 21 32.31 -7.61 -8.47
C PRO A 21 30.84 -7.51 -8.88
N PRO A 22 30.44 -8.13 -9.99
CA PRO A 22 29.03 -8.18 -10.34
C PRO A 22 28.29 -8.72 -9.11
N LEU A 23 27.28 -7.97 -8.67
CA LEU A 23 26.36 -8.49 -7.65
C LEU A 23 25.91 -9.86 -8.15
N PRO A 24 25.95 -10.92 -7.31
CA PRO A 24 25.43 -12.20 -7.73
C PRO A 24 24.04 -11.94 -8.28
N GLU A 25 23.79 -12.33 -9.52
CA GLU A 25 22.45 -12.40 -10.07
C GLU A 25 21.71 -13.43 -9.18
N VAL A 26 21.12 -12.94 -8.11
CA VAL A 26 20.09 -13.69 -7.42
C VAL A 26 18.99 -13.84 -8.45
N PRO A 27 18.67 -15.04 -8.92
CA PRO A 27 17.52 -15.22 -9.78
C PRO A 27 16.36 -14.50 -9.09
N LEU A 28 15.78 -13.52 -9.76
CA LEU A 28 14.57 -12.87 -9.31
C LEU A 28 13.45 -13.93 -9.46
N GLU A 29 13.52 -14.99 -8.68
CA GLU A 29 12.35 -15.77 -8.38
C GLU A 29 11.39 -14.75 -7.79
N ALA A 30 10.33 -14.50 -8.52
CA ALA A 30 9.33 -13.53 -8.14
C ALA A 30 8.66 -14.01 -6.86
N HIS A 31 9.35 -13.84 -5.73
CA HIS A 31 8.75 -14.07 -4.43
C HIS A 31 7.53 -13.14 -4.35
N PRO A 32 6.36 -13.66 -4.03
CA PRO A 32 5.19 -12.82 -3.90
C PRO A 32 5.47 -11.73 -2.87
N ILE A 33 5.15 -10.48 -3.22
CA ILE A 33 5.33 -9.32 -2.34
C ILE A 33 4.53 -9.54 -1.05
N VAL A 34 3.39 -10.21 -1.18
CA VAL A 34 2.52 -10.59 -0.06
C VAL A 34 2.47 -12.12 0.05
N PRO A 35 3.40 -12.74 0.79
CA PRO A 35 3.54 -14.21 0.83
C PRO A 35 2.39 -14.92 1.55
N VAL A 36 1.56 -14.19 2.29
CA VAL A 36 0.43 -14.72 3.06
C VAL A 36 -0.88 -14.07 2.64
N VAL A 37 -2.01 -14.68 3.00
CA VAL A 37 -3.30 -13.98 2.98
C VAL A 37 -3.40 -13.16 4.26
N PRO A 38 -3.31 -11.81 4.20
CA PRO A 38 -3.37 -10.99 5.39
C PRO A 38 -4.69 -11.20 6.13
N SER A 39 -4.64 -11.14 7.46
CA SER A 39 -5.81 -11.26 8.33
C SER A 39 -5.88 -10.05 9.26
N ALA A 40 -6.99 -9.32 9.22
CA ALA A 40 -7.21 -8.20 10.11
C ALA A 40 -7.27 -8.65 11.57
N GLU A 41 -7.81 -9.85 11.86
CA GLU A 41 -7.85 -10.37 13.22
C GLU A 41 -6.44 -10.67 13.78
N ALA A 42 -5.58 -11.30 12.97
CA ALA A 42 -4.18 -11.49 13.36
C ALA A 42 -3.46 -10.14 13.53
N GLY A 43 -3.75 -9.19 12.63
CA GLY A 43 -3.21 -7.83 12.70
C GLY A 43 -3.65 -7.06 13.94
N ARG A 44 -4.86 -7.30 14.44
CA ARG A 44 -5.35 -6.71 15.69
C ARG A 44 -4.42 -7.04 16.86
N VAL A 45 -4.04 -8.31 17.01
CA VAL A 45 -3.14 -8.76 18.08
C VAL A 45 -1.78 -8.07 17.97
N VAL A 46 -1.25 -7.96 16.75
CA VAL A 46 0.02 -7.25 16.50
C VAL A 46 -0.10 -5.76 16.83
N PHE A 47 -1.19 -5.13 16.40
CA PHE A 47 -1.44 -3.70 16.62
C PHE A 47 -1.58 -3.35 18.09
N GLU A 48 -2.40 -4.08 18.83
CA GLU A 48 -2.62 -3.85 20.25
C GLU A 48 -1.32 -3.94 21.06
N ARG A 49 -0.45 -4.88 20.70
CA ARG A 49 0.82 -5.09 21.39
C ARG A 49 1.91 -4.08 21.02
N ASN A 50 1.99 -3.68 19.76
CA ASN A 50 3.16 -2.97 19.24
C ASN A 50 2.87 -1.53 18.76
N CYS A 51 1.61 -1.19 18.45
CA CYS A 51 1.26 0.06 17.79
C CYS A 51 0.33 0.94 18.63
N ALA A 52 -0.61 0.32 19.37
CA ALA A 52 -1.65 1.03 20.10
C ALA A 52 -1.11 2.00 21.16
N PHE A 53 0.07 1.74 21.73
CA PHE A 53 0.71 2.64 22.70
C PHE A 53 0.93 4.05 22.15
N CYS A 54 1.23 4.15 20.84
CA CYS A 54 1.37 5.44 20.15
C CYS A 54 0.11 5.81 19.37
N HIS A 55 -0.47 4.85 18.63
CA HIS A 55 -1.56 5.13 17.70
C HIS A 55 -2.96 5.11 18.34
N GLY A 56 -3.07 4.68 19.61
CA GLY A 56 -4.35 4.48 20.28
C GLY A 56 -5.05 3.20 19.84
N THR A 57 -5.86 2.60 20.72
CA THR A 57 -6.61 1.36 20.41
C THR A 57 -7.62 1.56 19.29
N ALA A 58 -8.15 2.77 19.15
CA ALA A 58 -9.07 3.16 18.08
C ALA A 58 -8.34 3.72 16.83
N GLY A 59 -7.02 3.65 16.77
CA GLY A 59 -6.24 4.09 15.61
C GLY A 59 -6.24 5.60 15.34
N ARG A 60 -6.62 6.43 16.33
CA ARG A 60 -6.78 7.89 16.18
C ARG A 60 -5.48 8.69 16.30
N GLY A 61 -4.35 8.05 16.60
CA GLY A 61 -3.09 8.72 16.87
C GLY A 61 -3.03 9.37 18.26
N ASP A 62 -3.85 8.94 19.18
CA ASP A 62 -4.08 9.48 20.52
C ASP A 62 -3.66 8.52 21.64
N GLY A 63 -2.80 7.56 21.34
CA GLY A 63 -2.32 6.59 22.33
C GLY A 63 -1.58 7.25 23.51
N PRO A 64 -1.38 6.51 24.62
CA PRO A 64 -0.77 7.04 25.83
C PRO A 64 0.55 7.79 25.60
N ALA A 65 1.38 7.32 24.67
CA ALA A 65 2.65 7.95 24.36
C ALA A 65 2.54 9.17 23.43
N ALA A 66 1.42 9.37 22.73
CA ALA A 66 1.30 10.34 21.64
C ALA A 66 1.69 11.77 22.02
N ARG A 67 1.32 12.22 23.23
CA ARG A 67 1.61 13.57 23.73
C ARG A 67 3.08 13.81 24.02
N GLY A 68 3.83 12.77 24.37
CA GLY A 68 5.25 12.83 24.73
C GLY A 68 6.21 12.62 23.57
N LEU A 69 5.72 12.23 22.41
CA LEU A 69 6.58 11.91 21.27
C LEU A 69 7.27 13.16 20.73
N ARG A 70 8.57 13.02 20.51
CA ARG A 70 9.44 14.04 19.94
C ARG A 70 10.23 13.44 18.78
N ALA A 71 10.53 14.26 17.80
CA ALA A 71 11.35 13.87 16.67
C ALA A 71 12.38 14.95 16.36
N PRO A 72 13.58 14.59 15.94
CA PRO A 72 14.61 15.55 15.57
C PRO A 72 14.13 16.46 14.45
N ARG A 73 14.31 17.77 14.62
CA ARG A 73 14.03 18.72 13.54
C ARG A 73 14.90 18.41 12.33
N LYS A 74 14.29 18.34 11.16
CA LYS A 74 15.05 18.30 9.91
C LYS A 74 15.89 19.55 9.78
N ASN A 75 17.20 19.38 9.84
CA ASN A 75 18.14 20.47 9.62
C ASN A 75 19.34 19.89 8.84
N PRO A 76 19.60 20.33 7.60
CA PRO A 76 20.72 19.84 6.80
C PRO A 76 22.06 19.91 7.53
N PHE A 77 22.26 20.91 8.38
CA PHE A 77 23.47 21.02 9.18
C PHE A 77 23.57 19.92 10.25
N THR A 78 22.50 19.66 10.99
CA THR A 78 22.49 18.59 12.00
C THR A 78 22.59 17.22 11.37
N ASP A 79 22.01 17.01 10.19
CA ASP A 79 22.08 15.76 9.45
C ASP A 79 23.52 15.53 8.93
N THR A 80 24.18 16.56 8.41
CA THR A 80 25.59 16.49 8.02
C THR A 80 26.50 16.18 9.20
N MET A 81 26.29 16.84 10.34
CA MET A 81 27.08 16.60 11.56
C MET A 81 26.89 15.17 12.09
N ARG A 82 25.67 14.63 12.02
CA ARG A 82 25.41 13.22 12.38
C ARG A 82 26.14 12.24 11.45
N LEU A 83 26.16 12.53 10.16
CA LEU A 83 26.93 11.74 9.18
C LEU A 83 28.42 11.71 9.53
N LEU A 84 28.94 12.78 10.08
CA LEU A 84 30.33 12.91 10.55
C LEU A 84 30.54 12.35 11.97
N GLY A 85 29.54 11.69 12.55
CA GLY A 85 29.61 11.15 13.92
C GLY A 85 29.52 12.20 15.04
N ILE A 86 29.25 13.47 14.70
CA ILE A 86 29.15 14.56 15.66
C ILE A 86 27.71 14.66 16.16
N ARG A 87 27.51 14.47 17.48
CA ARG A 87 26.20 14.66 18.12
C ARG A 87 25.92 16.15 18.29
N VAL A 88 25.07 16.71 17.43
CA VAL A 88 24.54 18.07 17.63
C VAL A 88 23.18 17.94 18.31
N ARG A 89 22.99 18.65 19.42
CA ARG A 89 21.68 18.80 20.06
C ARG A 89 20.81 19.63 19.13
N GLY A 90 19.90 18.94 18.41
CA GLY A 90 18.84 19.58 17.63
C GLY A 90 17.62 19.85 18.51
N GLU A 91 16.82 20.81 18.10
CA GLU A 91 15.52 21.07 18.70
C GLU A 91 14.54 19.97 18.27
N ASP A 92 14.03 19.20 19.22
CA ASP A 92 13.06 18.15 18.94
C ASP A 92 11.65 18.74 18.82
N LEU A 93 10.99 18.44 17.71
CA LEU A 93 9.62 18.87 17.45
C LEU A 93 8.60 17.81 17.93
N PRO A 94 7.40 18.23 18.33
CA PRO A 94 6.32 17.28 18.60
C PRO A 94 6.08 16.38 17.38
N SER A 95 6.07 15.06 17.60
CA SER A 95 5.75 14.06 16.59
C SER A 95 4.37 13.47 16.91
N ARG A 96 3.49 13.48 15.92
CA ARG A 96 2.14 12.93 16.09
C ARG A 96 2.01 11.62 15.32
N PRO A 97 1.50 10.55 15.96
CA PRO A 97 1.16 9.32 15.26
C PRO A 97 0.10 9.55 14.20
N ALA A 98 0.12 8.73 13.16
CA ALA A 98 -0.92 8.77 12.15
C ALA A 98 -2.29 8.44 12.73
N ASN A 99 -3.33 9.11 12.20
CA ASN A 99 -4.73 8.80 12.49
C ASN A 99 -5.30 7.95 11.36
N PHE A 100 -5.46 6.66 11.61
CA PHE A 100 -6.00 5.69 10.64
C PHE A 100 -7.51 5.82 10.40
N THR A 101 -8.23 6.59 11.22
CA THR A 101 -9.65 6.90 10.98
C THR A 101 -9.83 8.06 9.99
N ASN A 102 -8.76 8.72 9.58
CA ASN A 102 -8.81 9.78 8.58
C ASN A 102 -8.94 9.17 7.17
N LEU A 103 -10.16 9.16 6.66
CA LEU A 103 -10.49 8.60 5.34
C LEU A 103 -9.65 9.20 4.20
N VAL A 104 -9.42 10.51 4.21
CA VAL A 104 -8.64 11.18 3.16
C VAL A 104 -7.21 10.64 3.15
N GLN A 105 -6.60 10.54 4.31
CA GLN A 105 -5.25 10.03 4.44
C GLN A 105 -5.17 8.54 4.04
N MET A 106 -6.10 7.72 4.49
CA MET A 106 -6.12 6.30 4.18
C MET A 106 -6.36 6.05 2.68
N ARG A 107 -7.23 6.82 2.05
CA ARG A 107 -7.52 6.71 0.61
C ARG A 107 -6.36 7.11 -0.30
N LEU A 108 -5.40 7.89 0.20
CA LEU A 108 -4.20 8.34 -0.52
C LEU A 108 -3.00 7.41 -0.34
N ASN A 109 -3.05 6.46 0.58
CA ASN A 109 -1.98 5.50 0.81
C ASN A 109 -2.30 4.15 0.17
N SER A 110 -1.27 3.41 -0.21
CA SER A 110 -1.40 2.01 -0.61
C SER A 110 -0.97 1.10 0.55
N PRO A 111 -1.49 -0.14 0.64
CA PRO A 111 -1.01 -1.10 1.63
C PRO A 111 0.50 -1.32 1.58
N ALA A 112 1.10 -1.33 0.37
CA ALA A 112 2.55 -1.46 0.22
C ALA A 112 3.32 -0.29 0.85
N ALA A 113 2.86 0.95 0.69
CA ALA A 113 3.48 2.12 1.31
C ALA A 113 3.34 2.11 2.85
N MET A 114 2.23 1.59 3.36
CA MET A 114 2.04 1.39 4.80
C MET A 114 2.96 0.28 5.32
N TYR A 115 3.06 -0.83 4.60
CA TYR A 115 3.98 -1.92 4.91
C TYR A 115 5.45 -1.45 4.94
N GLU A 116 5.86 -0.63 3.97
CA GLU A 116 7.18 -0.01 3.95
C GLU A 116 7.40 0.88 5.19
N THR A 117 6.39 1.68 5.55
CA THR A 117 6.44 2.51 6.77
C THR A 117 6.59 1.66 8.04
N VAL A 118 5.86 0.54 8.16
CA VAL A 118 6.02 -0.39 9.30
C VAL A 118 7.40 -1.03 9.27
N THR A 119 7.89 -1.40 8.08
CA THR A 119 9.18 -2.08 7.92
C THR A 119 10.36 -1.18 8.27
N LEU A 120 10.40 0.02 7.69
CA LEU A 120 11.55 0.93 7.75
C LEU A 120 11.43 2.01 8.83
N GLY A 121 10.25 2.11 9.44
CA GLY A 121 9.90 3.27 10.24
C GLY A 121 9.72 4.53 9.38
N ARG A 122 9.62 5.67 10.00
CA ARG A 122 9.52 6.94 9.28
C ARG A 122 10.65 7.86 9.72
N PRO A 123 11.63 8.13 8.86
CA PRO A 123 12.75 9.02 9.17
C PRO A 123 12.27 10.38 9.70
N HIS A 124 12.99 10.94 10.67
CA HIS A 124 12.66 12.21 11.32
C HIS A 124 11.28 12.24 12.02
N THR A 125 10.78 11.08 12.42
CA THR A 125 9.60 10.97 13.29
C THR A 125 9.89 10.00 14.45
N ALA A 126 8.94 9.86 15.35
CA ALA A 126 9.04 8.87 16.43
C ALA A 126 8.62 7.44 16.01
N MET A 127 8.21 7.24 14.75
CA MET A 127 7.80 5.93 14.24
C MET A 127 9.02 5.03 14.05
N PRO A 128 9.20 3.97 14.86
CA PRO A 128 10.35 3.09 14.72
C PRO A 128 10.18 2.09 13.57
N ALA A 129 11.27 1.52 13.11
CA ALA A 129 11.25 0.40 12.18
C ALA A 129 10.90 -0.92 12.92
N PHE A 130 10.15 -1.79 12.26
CA PHE A 130 9.81 -3.14 12.71
C PHE A 130 10.28 -4.24 11.73
N GLY A 131 10.94 -3.87 10.65
CA GLY A 131 11.55 -4.80 9.70
C GLY A 131 12.92 -5.30 10.17
N PRO A 132 13.55 -6.20 9.39
CA PRO A 132 14.88 -6.68 9.65
C PRO A 132 15.87 -5.50 9.66
N ASP A 133 16.74 -5.49 10.66
CA ASP A 133 17.83 -4.52 10.73
C ASP A 133 18.96 -4.99 9.81
N PRO A 134 19.38 -4.19 8.83
CA PRO A 134 20.47 -4.55 7.92
C PRO A 134 21.80 -4.88 8.65
N ALA A 135 22.02 -4.29 9.83
CA ALA A 135 23.22 -4.50 10.61
C ALA A 135 23.20 -5.85 11.40
N TYR A 136 22.00 -6.37 11.72
CA TYR A 136 21.84 -7.54 12.59
C TYR A 136 21.04 -8.69 11.94
N GLY A 137 20.73 -8.59 10.66
CA GLY A 137 19.91 -9.58 9.95
C GLY A 137 18.48 -9.63 10.43
N ALA A 138 17.91 -10.82 10.58
CA ALA A 138 16.52 -11.03 10.97
C ALA A 138 16.22 -10.68 12.44
N ASN A 139 17.16 -10.11 13.19
CA ASN A 139 17.03 -9.71 14.59
C ASN A 139 16.70 -10.84 15.57
N ASP A 140 17.00 -12.06 15.21
CA ASP A 140 16.79 -13.19 16.09
C ASP A 140 17.71 -13.07 17.30
N GLY A 141 17.13 -12.79 18.44
CA GLY A 141 17.85 -12.69 19.71
C GLY A 141 18.11 -11.27 20.23
N LEU A 142 17.74 -10.22 19.49
CA LEU A 142 17.76 -8.89 20.10
C LEU A 142 16.61 -8.72 21.10
N PRO A 143 16.87 -8.14 22.27
CA PRO A 143 15.82 -7.89 23.25
C PRO A 143 14.77 -6.94 22.70
N ASP A 144 13.52 -7.16 23.09
CA ASP A 144 12.44 -6.23 22.81
C ASP A 144 12.77 -4.81 23.34
N ARG A 145 12.06 -3.82 22.87
CA ARG A 145 12.24 -2.44 23.36
C ARG A 145 11.83 -2.35 24.82
N ARG A 146 12.38 -1.37 25.52
CA ARG A 146 12.11 -1.16 26.97
C ARG A 146 10.64 -0.95 27.31
N ASP A 147 9.84 -0.50 26.35
CA ASP A 147 8.39 -0.33 26.43
C ASP A 147 7.61 -1.64 26.18
N GLY A 148 8.30 -2.76 26.00
CA GLY A 148 7.72 -4.07 25.71
C GLY A 148 7.31 -4.30 24.26
N THR A 149 7.49 -3.31 23.36
CA THR A 149 7.21 -3.50 21.94
C THR A 149 8.27 -4.33 21.26
N LYS A 150 7.89 -5.11 20.24
CA LYS A 150 8.83 -5.90 19.44
C LYS A 150 9.77 -4.99 18.65
N ARG A 151 11.07 -5.34 18.63
CA ARG A 151 12.01 -4.70 17.70
C ARG A 151 11.81 -5.16 16.28
N PHE A 152 11.38 -6.40 16.12
CA PHE A 152 11.21 -7.07 14.84
C PHE A 152 9.84 -7.72 14.78
N LEU A 153 9.17 -7.51 13.66
CA LEU A 153 7.96 -8.22 13.29
C LEU A 153 8.23 -9.05 12.04
N PRO A 154 7.88 -10.35 12.04
CA PRO A 154 7.90 -11.18 10.84
C PRO A 154 7.15 -10.54 9.68
N ASP A 155 7.49 -10.91 8.47
CA ASP A 155 6.87 -10.39 7.26
C ASP A 155 5.33 -10.52 7.28
N ALA A 156 4.85 -11.69 7.66
CA ALA A 156 3.42 -11.96 7.81
C ALA A 156 2.74 -11.01 8.80
N ASP A 157 3.35 -10.76 9.96
CA ASP A 157 2.79 -9.88 11.00
C ASP A 157 2.72 -8.43 10.54
N ARG A 158 3.71 -7.98 9.76
CA ARG A 158 3.69 -6.62 9.16
C ARG A 158 2.55 -6.48 8.14
N TRP A 159 2.30 -7.50 7.32
CA TRP A 159 1.14 -7.50 6.42
C TRP A 159 -0.18 -7.59 7.18
N HIS A 160 -0.25 -8.42 8.22
CA HIS A 160 -1.46 -8.52 9.05
C HIS A 160 -1.83 -7.19 9.70
N VAL A 161 -0.85 -6.49 10.30
CA VAL A 161 -1.11 -5.21 10.97
C VAL A 161 -1.52 -4.12 10.01
N VAL A 162 -0.92 -4.03 8.82
CA VAL A 162 -1.30 -3.06 7.79
C VAL A 162 -2.77 -3.21 7.41
N PHE A 163 -3.25 -4.43 7.22
CA PHE A 163 -4.65 -4.65 6.87
C PHE A 163 -5.60 -4.49 8.06
N TYR A 164 -5.11 -4.63 9.29
CA TYR A 164 -5.89 -4.22 10.46
C TYR A 164 -6.02 -2.70 10.55
N GLU A 165 -4.95 -1.94 10.32
CA GLU A 165 -4.99 -0.48 10.26
C GLU A 165 -6.01 0.03 9.23
N TRP A 166 -6.18 -0.72 8.14
CA TRP A 166 -7.19 -0.44 7.12
C TRP A 166 -8.62 -0.52 7.64
N THR A 167 -8.89 -1.38 8.63
CA THR A 167 -10.23 -1.57 9.20
C THR A 167 -10.73 -0.34 9.97
N PHE A 168 -9.85 0.54 10.43
CA PHE A 168 -10.27 1.79 11.09
C PHE A 168 -10.93 2.79 10.13
N ALA A 169 -10.68 2.65 8.85
CA ALA A 169 -11.24 3.51 7.80
C ALA A 169 -12.42 2.88 7.05
N THR A 170 -12.80 1.64 7.38
CA THR A 170 -13.89 0.91 6.74
C THR A 170 -14.88 0.41 7.77
N SER A 171 -16.17 0.30 7.39
CA SER A 171 -17.20 -0.26 8.25
C SER A 171 -17.78 -1.55 7.64
N PRO A 172 -18.28 -2.50 8.50
CA PRO A 172 -18.97 -3.69 8.01
C PRO A 172 -20.14 -3.37 7.08
N GLN A 173 -20.87 -2.29 7.39
CA GLN A 173 -22.01 -1.84 6.57
C GLN A 173 -21.56 -1.37 5.20
N GLN A 174 -20.42 -0.69 5.13
CA GLN A 174 -19.86 -0.22 3.87
C GLN A 174 -19.35 -1.38 3.01
N ILE A 175 -18.69 -2.36 3.62
CA ILE A 175 -18.28 -3.61 2.95
C ILE A 175 -19.51 -4.37 2.41
N ALA A 176 -20.54 -4.57 3.25
CA ALA A 176 -21.76 -5.28 2.84
C ALA A 176 -22.49 -4.55 1.69
N ARG A 177 -22.52 -3.22 1.74
CA ARG A 177 -23.08 -2.41 0.64
C ARG A 177 -22.28 -2.56 -0.65
N GLY A 178 -20.93 -2.50 -0.58
CA GLY A 178 -20.05 -2.73 -1.71
C GLY A 178 -20.24 -4.12 -2.31
N GLN A 179 -20.39 -5.14 -1.47
CA GLN A 179 -20.69 -6.50 -1.89
C GLN A 179 -22.01 -6.58 -2.66
N ALA A 180 -23.09 -5.98 -2.15
CA ALA A 180 -24.39 -5.98 -2.80
C ALA A 180 -24.34 -5.28 -4.17
N LEU A 181 -23.61 -4.16 -4.26
CA LEU A 181 -23.38 -3.43 -5.51
C LEU A 181 -22.59 -4.27 -6.52
N TYR A 182 -21.56 -4.93 -6.06
CA TYR A 182 -20.67 -5.72 -6.90
C TYR A 182 -21.35 -6.99 -7.44
N GLN A 183 -22.04 -7.72 -6.57
CA GLN A 183 -22.58 -9.04 -6.88
C GLN A 183 -23.95 -8.97 -7.55
N ALA A 184 -24.84 -8.11 -7.07
CA ALA A 184 -26.27 -8.22 -7.35
C ALA A 184 -26.87 -7.05 -8.13
N ARG A 185 -26.27 -5.85 -8.08
CA ARG A 185 -26.86 -4.69 -8.75
C ARG A 185 -26.61 -4.70 -10.26
N PRO A 186 -27.64 -4.92 -11.09
CA PRO A 186 -27.49 -4.82 -12.54
C PRO A 186 -27.53 -3.38 -13.01
N PHE A 187 -26.76 -3.09 -14.05
CA PHE A 187 -26.77 -1.81 -14.78
C PHE A 187 -27.13 -2.10 -16.23
N ASP A 188 -28.10 -1.36 -16.79
CA ASP A 188 -28.41 -1.46 -18.23
C ASP A 188 -27.32 -0.73 -19.03
N LEU A 189 -26.40 -1.50 -19.56
CA LEU A 189 -25.20 -0.97 -20.21
C LEU A 189 -24.98 -1.64 -21.58
N GLU A 190 -24.33 -0.88 -22.46
CA GLU A 190 -23.79 -1.41 -23.70
C GLU A 190 -22.34 -1.85 -23.44
N VAL A 191 -22.06 -3.12 -23.69
CA VAL A 191 -20.73 -3.70 -23.57
C VAL A 191 -20.16 -3.92 -24.96
N ALA A 192 -19.02 -3.33 -25.24
CA ALA A 192 -18.37 -3.42 -26.54
C ALA A 192 -18.15 -4.91 -26.93
N GLY A 193 -18.72 -5.32 -28.05
CA GLY A 193 -18.67 -6.70 -28.57
C GLY A 193 -19.62 -7.70 -27.91
N ALA A 194 -20.37 -7.31 -26.85
CA ALA A 194 -21.34 -8.18 -26.17
C ALA A 194 -22.78 -7.64 -26.20
N GLY A 195 -22.98 -6.44 -26.77
CA GLY A 195 -24.28 -5.80 -26.92
C GLY A 195 -24.82 -5.16 -25.63
N ARG A 196 -26.08 -4.71 -25.67
CA ARG A 196 -26.78 -4.05 -24.56
C ARG A 196 -27.47 -5.08 -23.66
N GLY A 197 -27.50 -4.79 -22.36
CA GLY A 197 -28.29 -5.53 -21.38
C GLY A 197 -27.81 -5.35 -19.94
N PRO A 198 -28.43 -6.05 -18.99
CA PRO A 198 -28.05 -5.96 -17.58
C PRO A 198 -26.63 -6.51 -17.35
N VAL A 199 -25.79 -5.70 -16.72
CA VAL A 199 -24.39 -6.00 -16.40
C VAL A 199 -24.18 -5.82 -14.92
N THR A 200 -23.58 -6.78 -14.23
CA THR A 200 -23.05 -6.62 -12.86
C THR A 200 -21.54 -6.55 -12.89
N CYS A 201 -20.93 -6.01 -11.83
CA CYS A 201 -19.47 -6.02 -11.70
C CYS A 201 -18.94 -7.47 -11.70
N ALA A 202 -19.58 -8.36 -10.92
CA ALA A 202 -19.26 -9.78 -10.86
C ALA A 202 -19.43 -10.50 -12.21
N GLY A 203 -20.35 -10.03 -13.06
CA GLY A 203 -20.57 -10.61 -14.39
C GLY A 203 -19.34 -10.50 -15.31
N CYS A 204 -18.50 -9.51 -15.10
CA CYS A 204 -17.26 -9.31 -15.85
C CYS A 204 -16.03 -9.71 -15.02
N HIS A 205 -15.94 -9.23 -13.77
CA HIS A 205 -14.78 -9.43 -12.91
C HIS A 205 -14.78 -10.77 -12.16
N GLY A 206 -15.84 -11.57 -12.32
CA GLY A 206 -16.04 -12.81 -11.57
C GLY A 206 -16.62 -12.56 -10.17
N PRO A 207 -17.44 -13.49 -9.64
CA PRO A 207 -18.01 -13.36 -8.30
C PRO A 207 -16.95 -13.35 -7.21
N ASN A 208 -15.79 -13.94 -7.47
CA ASN A 208 -14.65 -14.01 -6.56
C ASN A 208 -13.56 -12.96 -6.89
N GLY A 209 -13.81 -12.04 -7.81
CA GLY A 209 -12.83 -11.02 -8.20
C GLY A 209 -11.65 -11.54 -9.02
N ASP A 210 -11.76 -12.75 -9.58
CA ASP A 210 -10.69 -13.46 -10.29
C ASP A 210 -10.60 -13.13 -11.80
N GLY A 211 -11.42 -12.19 -12.27
CA GLY A 211 -11.48 -11.80 -13.68
C GLY A 211 -12.21 -12.80 -14.58
N ARG A 212 -12.86 -13.86 -14.02
CA ARG A 212 -13.49 -14.94 -14.75
C ARG A 212 -15.01 -14.82 -14.85
N GLY A 213 -15.52 -13.60 -14.95
CA GLY A 213 -16.96 -13.38 -15.15
C GLY A 213 -17.42 -13.88 -16.52
N GLY A 214 -18.51 -14.65 -16.54
CA GLY A 214 -18.99 -15.38 -17.73
C GLY A 214 -19.37 -14.48 -18.92
N ARG A 215 -19.67 -13.19 -18.68
CA ARG A 215 -20.12 -12.28 -19.73
C ARG A 215 -18.99 -11.81 -20.67
N LEU A 216 -17.75 -11.78 -20.19
CA LEU A 216 -16.58 -11.44 -21.01
C LEU A 216 -15.77 -12.67 -21.43
N SER A 217 -15.95 -13.82 -20.78
CA SER A 217 -15.23 -15.04 -21.11
C SER A 217 -15.46 -15.49 -22.56
N GLY A 218 -16.69 -15.31 -23.09
CA GLY A 218 -17.01 -15.62 -24.49
C GLY A 218 -16.35 -14.66 -25.49
N LEU A 219 -16.18 -13.38 -25.13
CA LEU A 219 -15.57 -12.36 -25.99
C LEU A 219 -14.05 -12.43 -25.95
N MET A 220 -13.49 -12.67 -24.76
CA MET A 220 -12.04 -12.78 -24.57
C MET A 220 -11.47 -14.11 -25.03
N ALA A 221 -12.23 -15.21 -24.90
CA ALA A 221 -11.86 -16.49 -25.49
C ALA A 221 -11.80 -16.43 -27.03
N ARG A 222 -12.59 -15.57 -27.65
CA ARG A 222 -12.55 -15.33 -29.10
C ARG A 222 -11.41 -14.43 -29.56
N THR A 223 -10.83 -13.63 -28.68
CA THR A 223 -9.71 -12.76 -29.02
C THR A 223 -8.48 -13.11 -28.19
N ARG A 224 -7.70 -14.07 -28.69
CA ARG A 224 -6.36 -14.41 -28.19
C ARG A 224 -5.47 -13.16 -28.00
N TRP A 225 -5.82 -12.04 -28.63
CA TRP A 225 -5.19 -10.73 -28.57
C TRP A 225 -5.63 -9.88 -27.37
N GLY A 226 -6.83 -10.07 -26.83
CA GLY A 226 -7.31 -9.30 -25.68
C GLY A 226 -6.49 -9.57 -24.42
N TRP A 227 -6.07 -10.81 -24.23
CA TRP A 227 -5.20 -11.22 -23.12
C TRP A 227 -3.77 -10.68 -23.27
N MET A 228 -3.20 -10.72 -24.48
CA MET A 228 -1.84 -10.21 -24.74
C MET A 228 -1.72 -8.68 -24.60
N LEU A 229 -2.82 -7.94 -24.76
CA LEU A 229 -2.82 -6.49 -24.66
C LEU A 229 -3.15 -5.97 -23.26
N GLY A 230 -3.24 -6.83 -22.24
CA GLY A 230 -3.52 -6.41 -20.85
C GLY A 230 -4.88 -5.72 -20.66
N ARG A 231 -5.86 -5.98 -21.55
CA ARG A 231 -7.18 -5.32 -21.58
C ARG A 231 -8.30 -6.17 -20.97
N GLY A 232 -7.96 -7.18 -20.20
CA GLY A 232 -8.93 -8.00 -19.46
C GLY A 232 -9.57 -7.24 -18.29
N PRO A 233 -10.68 -7.77 -17.73
CA PRO A 233 -11.22 -7.27 -16.48
C PRO A 233 -10.15 -7.39 -15.39
N GLY A 234 -10.08 -6.38 -14.49
CA GLY A 234 -9.14 -6.40 -13.38
C GLY A 234 -9.29 -7.67 -12.54
N ILE A 235 -8.17 -8.26 -12.16
CA ILE A 235 -8.09 -9.41 -11.25
C ILE A 235 -7.82 -8.87 -9.86
N PHE A 236 -8.85 -8.87 -9.01
CA PHE A 236 -8.75 -8.31 -7.66
C PHE A 236 -8.19 -9.30 -6.65
N THR A 237 -8.02 -10.57 -7.03
CA THR A 237 -7.36 -11.59 -6.21
C THR A 237 -5.84 -11.59 -6.32
N ASP A 238 -5.29 -10.85 -7.26
CA ASP A 238 -3.85 -10.62 -7.37
C ASP A 238 -3.39 -9.67 -6.25
N ARG A 239 -2.85 -10.24 -5.17
CA ARG A 239 -2.41 -9.49 -4.00
C ARG A 239 -1.29 -8.52 -4.34
N ASP A 240 -0.30 -8.97 -5.10
CA ASP A 240 0.87 -8.16 -5.44
C ASP A 240 0.53 -6.96 -6.30
N PHE A 241 -0.49 -7.09 -7.13
CA PHE A 241 -1.06 -5.98 -7.87
C PHE A 241 -1.85 -5.04 -6.96
N MET A 242 -2.77 -5.59 -6.15
CA MET A 242 -3.68 -4.81 -5.33
C MET A 242 -2.95 -3.99 -4.26
N VAL A 243 -2.00 -4.56 -3.54
CA VAL A 243 -1.31 -3.84 -2.44
C VAL A 243 -0.53 -2.61 -2.90
N LYS A 244 -0.17 -2.54 -4.18
CA LYS A 244 0.46 -1.35 -4.76
C LYS A 244 -0.52 -0.24 -5.11
N ARG A 245 -1.82 -0.53 -5.11
CA ARG A 245 -2.85 0.43 -5.49
C ARG A 245 -3.28 1.29 -4.30
N LYS A 246 -3.56 2.55 -4.59
CA LYS A 246 -4.25 3.43 -3.66
C LYS A 246 -5.76 3.26 -3.85
N PRO A 247 -6.58 3.39 -2.80
CA PRO A 247 -8.04 3.41 -2.96
C PRO A 247 -8.54 4.43 -4.00
N THR A 248 -7.90 5.60 -4.07
CA THR A 248 -8.20 6.61 -5.08
C THR A 248 -7.92 6.15 -6.52
N GLU A 249 -6.94 5.27 -6.73
CA GLU A 249 -6.67 4.70 -8.05
C GLU A 249 -7.72 3.67 -8.46
N LEU A 250 -8.21 2.87 -7.51
CA LEU A 250 -9.32 1.95 -7.74
C LEU A 250 -10.61 2.73 -8.00
N PHE A 251 -10.86 3.79 -7.25
CA PHE A 251 -11.99 4.70 -7.47
C PHE A 251 -11.95 5.29 -8.90
N ALA A 252 -10.81 5.84 -9.31
CA ALA A 252 -10.60 6.35 -10.67
C ALA A 252 -10.72 5.23 -11.72
N GLY A 253 -10.28 4.01 -11.38
CA GLY A 253 -10.47 2.83 -12.22
C GLY A 253 -11.95 2.57 -12.50
N ILE A 254 -12.80 2.65 -11.48
CA ILE A 254 -14.25 2.45 -11.62
C ILE A 254 -14.89 3.62 -12.39
N THR A 255 -14.53 4.86 -12.09
CA THR A 255 -15.20 6.03 -12.63
C THR A 255 -14.78 6.38 -14.05
N ASP A 256 -13.48 6.26 -14.36
CA ASP A 256 -12.92 6.89 -15.57
C ASP A 256 -12.29 5.87 -16.54
N ARG A 257 -12.07 4.63 -16.12
CA ARG A 257 -11.30 3.65 -16.88
C ARG A 257 -12.04 2.36 -17.24
N HIS A 258 -13.33 2.45 -17.55
CA HIS A 258 -14.11 1.32 -18.08
C HIS A 258 -14.39 1.50 -19.57
N PRO A 259 -13.40 1.31 -20.46
CA PRO A 259 -13.53 1.65 -21.88
C PRO A 259 -14.52 0.75 -22.63
N PHE A 260 -14.83 -0.42 -22.06
CA PHE A 260 -15.72 -1.41 -22.69
C PHE A 260 -17.19 -1.25 -22.29
N VAL A 261 -17.50 -0.36 -21.35
CA VAL A 261 -18.83 -0.21 -20.79
C VAL A 261 -19.33 1.21 -21.04
N ARG A 262 -20.50 1.35 -21.66
CA ARG A 262 -21.07 2.63 -22.07
C ARG A 262 -22.53 2.72 -21.67
N ILE A 263 -23.01 3.94 -21.42
CA ILE A 263 -24.43 4.23 -21.27
C ILE A 263 -25.04 4.24 -22.68
N PRO A 264 -26.10 3.48 -22.95
CA PRO A 264 -26.76 3.51 -24.26
C PRO A 264 -27.12 4.94 -24.69
N GLY A 265 -26.77 5.31 -25.92
CA GLY A 265 -26.98 6.65 -26.45
C GLY A 265 -26.04 7.74 -25.92
N ARG A 266 -25.10 7.41 -25.02
CA ARG A 266 -24.13 8.38 -24.46
C ARG A 266 -22.71 7.78 -24.38
N PRO A 267 -22.08 7.43 -25.49
CA PRO A 267 -20.84 6.66 -25.51
C PRO A 267 -19.63 7.39 -24.91
N GLN A 268 -19.67 8.72 -24.83
CA GLN A 268 -18.58 9.55 -24.31
C GLN A 268 -18.62 9.73 -22.78
N VAL A 269 -19.67 9.23 -22.11
CA VAL A 269 -19.86 9.46 -20.68
C VAL A 269 -19.39 8.24 -19.91
N PRO A 270 -18.46 8.38 -18.92
CA PRO A 270 -18.09 7.32 -18.02
C PRO A 270 -19.30 6.76 -17.28
N ALA A 271 -19.61 5.47 -17.50
CA ALA A 271 -20.86 4.88 -17.07
C ALA A 271 -21.06 4.95 -15.56
N TYR A 272 -20.13 4.41 -14.80
CA TYR A 272 -20.30 4.25 -13.36
C TYR A 272 -20.28 5.56 -12.58
N LYS A 273 -19.57 6.59 -13.05
CA LYS A 273 -19.59 7.93 -12.45
C LYS A 273 -20.99 8.58 -12.49
N ARG A 274 -21.83 8.16 -13.43
CA ARG A 274 -23.20 8.68 -13.60
C ARG A 274 -24.25 7.80 -12.93
N LEU A 275 -23.97 6.52 -12.81
CA LEU A 275 -24.92 5.51 -12.31
C LEU A 275 -24.81 5.25 -10.81
N LEU A 276 -23.68 5.62 -10.21
CA LEU A 276 -23.39 5.42 -8.81
C LEU A 276 -23.11 6.76 -8.13
N ARG A 277 -23.57 6.87 -6.88
CA ARG A 277 -23.20 7.97 -6.00
C ARG A 277 -21.77 7.78 -5.49
N GLU A 278 -21.16 8.85 -5.04
CA GLU A 278 -19.78 8.80 -4.54
C GLU A 278 -19.63 7.82 -3.36
N ASP A 279 -20.59 7.78 -2.44
CA ASP A 279 -20.59 6.86 -1.30
C ASP A 279 -20.73 5.39 -1.73
N GLU A 280 -21.44 5.12 -2.83
CA GLU A 280 -21.54 3.79 -3.43
C GLU A 280 -20.23 3.37 -4.12
N LEU A 281 -19.58 4.30 -4.78
CA LEU A 281 -18.27 4.07 -5.40
C LEU A 281 -17.21 3.73 -4.33
N TRP A 282 -17.19 4.46 -3.22
CA TRP A 282 -16.30 4.15 -2.11
C TRP A 282 -16.62 2.80 -1.45
N ALA A 283 -17.89 2.47 -1.30
CA ALA A 283 -18.29 1.15 -0.79
C ALA A 283 -17.80 0.00 -1.71
N LEU A 284 -17.87 0.20 -3.02
CA LEU A 284 -17.27 -0.75 -3.97
C LEU A 284 -15.76 -0.87 -3.78
N VAL A 285 -15.05 0.25 -3.69
CA VAL A 285 -13.60 0.24 -3.47
C VAL A 285 -13.24 -0.53 -2.20
N ASP A 286 -13.94 -0.26 -1.09
CA ASP A 286 -13.69 -0.93 0.18
C ASP A 286 -13.97 -2.44 0.09
N TYR A 287 -15.01 -2.85 -0.64
CA TYR A 287 -15.31 -4.25 -0.88
C TYR A 287 -14.23 -4.94 -1.72
N LEU A 288 -13.67 -4.28 -2.76
CA LEU A 288 -12.63 -4.89 -3.61
C LEU A 288 -11.41 -5.34 -2.81
N TRP A 289 -11.09 -4.67 -1.71
CA TRP A 289 -9.99 -5.08 -0.84
C TRP A 289 -10.24 -6.42 -0.14
N THR A 290 -11.49 -6.80 0.09
CA THR A 290 -11.82 -8.08 0.74
C THR A 290 -11.44 -9.31 -0.08
N PHE A 291 -11.10 -9.14 -1.35
CA PHE A 291 -10.57 -10.21 -2.18
C PHE A 291 -9.11 -10.58 -1.87
N VAL A 292 -8.37 -9.68 -1.22
CA VAL A 292 -6.93 -9.89 -0.95
C VAL A 292 -6.59 -10.08 0.52
N TYR A 293 -7.52 -9.80 1.44
CA TYR A 293 -7.31 -10.04 2.87
C TYR A 293 -8.60 -10.52 3.55
N ARG A 294 -8.43 -11.13 4.72
CA ARG A 294 -9.55 -11.54 5.57
C ARG A 294 -9.96 -10.34 6.42
N TYR A 295 -11.06 -9.70 6.03
CA TYR A 295 -11.65 -8.61 6.77
C TYR A 295 -12.23 -9.10 8.09
N ALA A 296 -11.91 -8.41 9.17
CA ALA A 296 -12.61 -8.52 10.45
C ALA A 296 -12.81 -7.09 10.97
N PRO A 297 -14.05 -6.71 11.36
CA PRO A 297 -14.26 -5.39 11.91
C PRO A 297 -13.49 -5.24 13.22
N PRO A 298 -13.09 -4.01 13.60
CA PRO A 298 -12.60 -3.75 14.94
C PRO A 298 -13.62 -4.27 15.97
N ALA A 299 -13.14 -4.85 17.06
CA ALA A 299 -14.04 -5.35 18.12
C ALA A 299 -14.98 -4.22 18.54
N ALA A 300 -16.27 -4.50 18.55
CA ALA A 300 -17.27 -3.56 19.04
C ALA A 300 -16.97 -3.27 20.51
N GLY A 301 -16.60 -2.02 20.82
CA GLY A 301 -16.34 -1.59 22.19
C GLY A 301 -14.87 -1.34 22.55
N ALA A 302 -13.96 -1.20 21.58
CA ALA A 302 -12.71 -0.52 21.88
C ALA A 302 -13.04 0.95 22.21
N PRO A 303 -12.83 1.40 23.47
CA PRO A 303 -13.25 2.72 23.94
C PRO A 303 -12.54 3.87 23.21
#